data_595fa8321644aeae7e926da2a5e73734
#
_entry.id   595fa8321644aeae7e926da2a5e73734
#
_cell.length_a   1.000
_cell.length_b   1.000
_cell.length_c   1.000
_cell.angle_alpha   90.00
_cell.angle_beta   90.00
_cell.angle_gamma   90.00
#
_symmetry.space_group_name_H-M   'P 1'
#
loop_
_entity.id
_entity.type
_entity.pdbx_description
1 polymer ?
#
loop_
_entity_poly.entity_id
_entity_poly.type
_entity_poly.pdbx_seq_one_letter_code
_entity_poly.pdbx_strand_id
1 'polypeptide(L)'
;MNFRDIPSELVNEIIKNVDMSGFMEILTNKNNTSNINYNIVITGSVGVGKSTIAQLTYEILKDLFDNVQIYPEYISYKLNDVSVGNLMLDLKINKLITAETFQHFVLDIWEHQLQHKGFSNENCINILERLPEDAVTCFTKESYMNGEISELGWDNINERLKNINKKYKVPINSECKFAMIDNNNKLVNAVQEIINIIIDDIKNGVKNRVFGLIVDDNEYMKRIITRGRDSEINNKMDIYKHYNEFYSDLYNKLSFK
;
A
#
# COMPACT_ATOMS: atom_id res chain seq x y z
N MET A 1 -7.81 14.84 -0.64
CA MET A 1 -7.02 13.91 -1.47
C MET A 1 -7.52 14.08 -2.89
N ASN A 2 -6.73 14.69 -3.79
CA ASN A 2 -7.09 14.62 -5.21
C ASN A 2 -6.54 13.28 -5.69
N PHE A 3 -7.26 12.20 -5.44
CA PHE A 3 -7.12 11.03 -6.27
C PHE A 3 -7.39 11.49 -7.71
N ARG A 4 -6.60 11.02 -8.66
CA ARG A 4 -6.89 11.27 -10.07
C ARG A 4 -8.31 10.80 -10.29
N ASP A 5 -9.15 11.63 -10.90
CA ASP A 5 -10.49 11.19 -11.33
C ASP A 5 -10.29 9.96 -12.20
N ILE A 6 -10.68 8.81 -11.68
CA ILE A 6 -10.61 7.56 -12.42
C ILE A 6 -11.79 7.59 -13.38
N PRO A 7 -11.55 7.45 -14.70
CA PRO A 7 -12.63 7.43 -15.66
C PRO A 7 -13.60 6.28 -15.34
N SER A 8 -14.89 6.58 -15.29
CA SER A 8 -15.95 5.59 -15.04
C SER A 8 -15.93 4.46 -16.07
N GLU A 9 -15.49 4.75 -17.30
CA GLU A 9 -15.33 3.77 -18.37
C GLU A 9 -14.32 2.68 -17.98
N LEU A 10 -13.22 3.06 -17.32
CA LEU A 10 -12.19 2.13 -16.87
C LEU A 10 -12.72 1.20 -15.76
N VAL A 11 -13.46 1.76 -14.79
CA VAL A 11 -14.12 0.97 -13.73
C VAL A 11 -15.11 -0.02 -14.35
N ASN A 12 -15.93 0.45 -15.30
CA ASN A 12 -16.90 -0.40 -16.00
C ASN A 12 -16.24 -1.50 -16.83
N GLU A 13 -15.10 -1.22 -17.47
CA GLU A 13 -14.32 -2.23 -18.21
C GLU A 13 -13.82 -3.33 -17.29
N ILE A 14 -13.32 -2.97 -16.11
CA ILE A 14 -12.86 -3.94 -15.11
C ILE A 14 -14.03 -4.81 -14.64
N ILE A 15 -15.15 -4.19 -14.24
CA ILE A 15 -16.31 -4.90 -13.68
C ILE A 15 -16.91 -5.89 -14.69
N LYS A 16 -16.92 -5.58 -15.99
CA LYS A 16 -17.46 -6.48 -17.04
C LYS A 16 -16.77 -7.85 -17.08
N ASN A 17 -15.52 -7.93 -16.65
CA ASN A 17 -14.71 -9.14 -16.72
C ASN A 17 -14.43 -9.77 -15.33
N VAL A 18 -15.01 -9.21 -14.26
CA VAL A 18 -14.97 -9.79 -12.92
C VAL A 18 -16.10 -10.81 -12.78
N ASP A 19 -15.84 -11.93 -12.12
CA ASP A 19 -16.87 -12.90 -11.76
C ASP A 19 -17.84 -12.31 -10.72
N MET A 20 -18.82 -11.56 -11.20
CA MET A 20 -19.86 -10.94 -10.36
C MET A 20 -20.75 -11.99 -9.67
N SER A 21 -20.80 -13.23 -10.14
CA SER A 21 -21.57 -14.31 -9.48
C SER A 21 -21.03 -14.60 -8.09
N GLY A 22 -19.71 -14.56 -7.92
CA GLY A 22 -19.04 -14.69 -6.65
C GLY A 22 -19.38 -13.59 -5.65
N PHE A 23 -19.47 -12.33 -6.10
CA PHE A 23 -19.97 -11.23 -5.27
C PHE A 23 -21.41 -11.40 -4.87
N MET A 24 -22.28 -11.75 -5.82
CA MET A 24 -23.71 -11.97 -5.54
C MET A 24 -23.92 -13.07 -4.50
N GLU A 25 -23.11 -14.13 -4.54
CA GLU A 25 -23.13 -15.18 -3.52
C GLU A 25 -22.74 -14.66 -2.13
N ILE A 26 -21.71 -13.81 -2.02
CA ILE A 26 -21.32 -13.17 -0.78
C ILE A 26 -22.44 -12.26 -0.26
N LEU A 27 -23.01 -11.39 -1.12
CA LEU A 27 -24.03 -10.40 -0.76
C LEU A 27 -25.38 -11.04 -0.40
N THR A 28 -25.74 -12.14 -1.03
CA THR A 28 -27.01 -12.85 -0.74
C THR A 28 -26.92 -13.69 0.53
N ASN A 29 -25.72 -14.06 0.95
CA ASN A 29 -25.51 -14.81 2.18
C ASN A 29 -25.41 -13.84 3.37
N LYS A 30 -26.58 -13.35 3.85
CA LYS A 30 -26.72 -12.31 4.89
C LYS A 30 -25.88 -12.56 6.16
N ASN A 31 -25.48 -13.80 6.44
CA ASN A 31 -24.62 -14.13 7.56
C ASN A 31 -23.14 -13.78 7.31
N ASN A 32 -22.72 -13.60 6.06
CA ASN A 32 -21.33 -13.30 5.69
C ASN A 32 -21.05 -11.81 5.54
N THR A 33 -22.06 -10.99 5.18
CA THR A 33 -21.86 -9.54 4.96
C THR A 33 -21.76 -8.74 6.25
N SER A 34 -22.36 -9.24 7.35
CA SER A 34 -22.41 -8.53 8.64
C SER A 34 -21.08 -8.58 9.44
N ASN A 35 -20.08 -9.36 9.02
CA ASN A 35 -18.84 -9.56 9.77
C ASN A 35 -17.57 -9.62 8.90
N ILE A 36 -17.55 -8.91 7.76
CA ILE A 36 -16.36 -8.88 6.92
C ILE A 36 -15.33 -7.93 7.56
N ASN A 37 -14.23 -8.49 8.02
CA ASN A 37 -13.05 -7.74 8.41
C ASN A 37 -11.88 -8.23 7.55
N TYR A 38 -11.54 -7.47 6.53
CA TYR A 38 -10.58 -7.90 5.53
C TYR A 38 -9.59 -6.79 5.20
N ASN A 39 -8.29 -7.09 5.31
CA ASN A 39 -7.22 -6.15 5.05
C ASN A 39 -6.52 -6.51 3.73
N ILE A 40 -6.54 -5.58 2.81
CA ILE A 40 -5.91 -5.62 1.49
C ILE A 40 -4.67 -4.73 1.55
N VAL A 41 -3.50 -5.30 1.37
CA VAL A 41 -2.24 -4.54 1.31
C VAL A 41 -1.74 -4.57 -0.13
N ILE A 42 -1.55 -3.41 -0.74
CA ILE A 42 -0.98 -3.27 -2.07
C ILE A 42 0.42 -2.71 -1.92
N THR A 43 1.43 -3.54 -2.14
CA THR A 43 2.83 -3.20 -1.91
C THR A 43 3.68 -3.36 -3.18
N GLY A 44 4.91 -2.88 -3.13
CA GLY A 44 5.85 -2.91 -4.24
C GLY A 44 6.73 -1.66 -4.31
N SER A 45 7.68 -1.67 -5.21
CA SER A 45 8.63 -0.58 -5.41
C SER A 45 7.94 0.74 -5.79
N VAL A 46 8.72 1.82 -5.87
CA VAL A 46 8.23 3.14 -6.32
C VAL A 46 7.89 3.04 -7.82
N GLY A 47 6.78 3.59 -8.27
CA GLY A 47 6.43 3.60 -9.71
C GLY A 47 5.68 2.38 -10.23
N VAL A 48 5.54 1.29 -9.46
CA VAL A 48 4.83 0.07 -9.92
C VAL A 48 3.31 0.19 -10.04
N GLY A 49 2.72 1.33 -9.67
CA GLY A 49 1.28 1.59 -9.84
C GLY A 49 0.39 1.34 -8.62
N LYS A 50 0.96 1.19 -7.42
CA LYS A 50 0.22 0.92 -6.17
C LYS A 50 -0.98 1.84 -5.96
N SER A 51 -0.76 3.16 -5.99
CA SER A 51 -1.81 4.14 -5.70
C SER A 51 -2.96 4.05 -6.70
N THR A 52 -2.67 3.77 -7.97
CA THR A 52 -3.70 3.61 -9.01
C THR A 52 -4.51 2.34 -8.79
N ILE A 53 -3.83 1.22 -8.49
CA ILE A 53 -4.49 -0.06 -8.21
C ILE A 53 -5.31 0.02 -6.92
N ALA A 54 -4.76 0.61 -5.86
CA ALA A 54 -5.47 0.79 -4.58
C ALA A 54 -6.76 1.61 -4.77
N GLN A 55 -6.68 2.69 -5.56
CA GLN A 55 -7.84 3.53 -5.84
C GLN A 55 -8.89 2.79 -6.70
N LEU A 56 -8.48 2.08 -7.76
CA LEU A 56 -9.40 1.30 -8.58
C LEU A 56 -10.08 0.20 -7.77
N THR A 57 -9.33 -0.51 -6.93
CA THR A 57 -9.86 -1.52 -6.01
C THR A 57 -10.89 -0.89 -5.07
N TYR A 58 -10.58 0.29 -4.51
CA TYR A 58 -11.51 1.03 -3.66
C TYR A 58 -12.80 1.40 -4.40
N GLU A 59 -12.70 1.99 -5.61
CA GLU A 59 -13.86 2.40 -6.40
C GLU A 59 -14.81 1.22 -6.70
N ILE A 60 -14.25 0.04 -6.96
CA ILE A 60 -15.05 -1.17 -7.23
C ILE A 60 -15.69 -1.70 -5.92
N LEU A 61 -14.91 -1.79 -4.84
CA LEU A 61 -15.41 -2.40 -3.60
C LEU A 61 -16.40 -1.51 -2.85
N LYS A 62 -16.28 -0.18 -2.90
CA LYS A 62 -17.21 0.75 -2.23
C LYS A 62 -18.65 0.67 -2.77
N ASP A 63 -18.81 0.24 -4.02
CA ASP A 63 -20.15 0.06 -4.62
C ASP A 63 -20.78 -1.29 -4.22
N LEU A 64 -19.98 -2.20 -3.64
CA LEU A 64 -20.38 -3.55 -3.26
C LEU A 64 -20.49 -3.75 -1.75
N PHE A 65 -19.76 -2.96 -0.96
CA PHE A 65 -19.69 -3.09 0.50
C PHE A 65 -19.87 -1.73 1.18
N ASP A 66 -20.64 -1.69 2.25
CA ASP A 66 -21.00 -0.45 2.94
C ASP A 66 -19.81 0.26 3.62
N ASN A 67 -18.79 -0.50 4.03
CA ASN A 67 -17.66 0.04 4.79
C ASN A 67 -16.33 -0.38 4.17
N VAL A 68 -15.87 0.41 3.21
CA VAL A 68 -14.55 0.26 2.57
C VAL A 68 -13.72 1.51 2.83
N GLN A 69 -12.49 1.32 3.27
CA GLN A 69 -11.57 2.42 3.58
C GLN A 69 -10.24 2.24 2.86
N ILE A 70 -9.63 3.36 2.46
CA ILE A 70 -8.31 3.38 1.83
C ILE A 70 -7.32 4.17 2.68
N TYR A 71 -6.14 3.61 2.89
CA TYR A 71 -5.03 4.18 3.65
C TYR A 71 -3.85 4.42 2.68
N PRO A 72 -3.73 5.65 2.14
CA PRO A 72 -2.68 5.96 1.19
C PRO A 72 -1.31 6.03 1.86
N GLU A 73 -0.26 5.83 1.07
CA GLU A 73 1.11 6.09 1.49
C GLU A 73 1.30 7.56 1.92
N TYR A 74 2.23 7.81 2.85
CA TYR A 74 2.50 9.15 3.42
C TYR A 74 2.68 10.24 2.36
N ILE A 75 3.31 9.90 1.23
CA ILE A 75 3.57 10.84 0.13
C ILE A 75 2.28 11.38 -0.52
N SER A 76 1.22 10.58 -0.50
CA SER A 76 -0.10 10.93 -1.04
C SER A 76 -1.04 11.51 0.02
N TYR A 77 -0.61 11.52 1.28
CA TYR A 77 -1.41 12.03 2.38
C TYR A 77 -1.48 13.56 2.37
N LYS A 78 -2.69 14.09 2.49
CA LYS A 78 -2.94 15.52 2.56
C LYS A 78 -3.61 15.89 3.87
N LEU A 79 -3.15 16.98 4.46
CA LEU A 79 -3.79 17.62 5.60
C LEU A 79 -4.23 19.02 5.15
N ASN A 80 -5.54 19.30 5.22
CA ASN A 80 -6.13 20.57 4.76
C ASN A 80 -5.65 20.92 3.31
N ASP A 81 -5.70 19.97 2.40
CA ASP A 81 -5.25 20.06 0.99
C ASP A 81 -3.74 20.28 0.79
N VAL A 82 -2.96 20.37 1.86
CA VAL A 82 -1.50 20.44 1.78
C VAL A 82 -0.89 19.05 1.75
N SER A 83 -0.05 18.77 0.75
CA SER A 83 0.72 17.53 0.67
C SER A 83 1.88 17.53 1.67
N VAL A 84 1.59 17.25 2.93
CA VAL A 84 2.59 17.25 4.00
C VAL A 84 3.69 16.20 3.79
N GLY A 85 3.35 15.06 3.16
CA GLY A 85 4.34 14.04 2.85
C GLY A 85 5.41 14.52 1.86
N ASN A 86 5.01 15.22 0.78
CA ASN A 86 5.96 15.81 -0.15
C ASN A 86 6.83 16.87 0.52
N LEU A 87 6.23 17.76 1.31
CA LEU A 87 6.96 18.79 2.03
C LEU A 87 8.05 18.20 2.93
N MET A 88 7.71 17.17 3.72
CA MET A 88 8.68 16.53 4.63
C MET A 88 9.76 15.77 3.85
N LEU A 89 9.42 15.15 2.72
CA LEU A 89 10.41 14.51 1.86
C LEU A 89 11.39 15.55 1.28
N ASP A 90 10.90 16.70 0.82
CA ASP A 90 11.74 17.79 0.33
C ASP A 90 12.67 18.34 1.43
N LEU A 91 12.16 18.49 2.67
CA LEU A 91 12.98 18.89 3.81
C LEU A 91 14.09 17.88 4.11
N LYS A 92 13.80 16.56 4.03
CA LYS A 92 14.81 15.49 4.18
C LYS A 92 15.87 15.56 3.08
N ILE A 93 15.44 15.66 1.82
CA ILE A 93 16.34 15.71 0.65
C ILE A 93 17.29 16.90 0.74
N ASN A 94 16.78 18.06 1.15
CA ASN A 94 17.57 19.28 1.36
C ASN A 94 18.34 19.29 2.69
N LYS A 95 18.34 18.18 3.45
CA LYS A 95 19.04 18.03 4.73
C LYS A 95 18.62 19.06 5.80
N LEU A 96 17.40 19.57 5.72
CA LEU A 96 16.81 20.48 6.71
C LEU A 96 16.22 19.73 7.92
N ILE A 97 15.94 18.44 7.74
CA ILE A 97 15.60 17.49 8.81
C ILE A 97 16.46 16.24 8.69
N THR A 98 16.63 15.51 9.79
CA THR A 98 17.34 14.24 9.80
C THR A 98 16.49 13.11 9.19
N ALA A 99 17.16 12.03 8.74
CA ALA A 99 16.47 10.82 8.30
C ALA A 99 15.59 10.23 9.42
N GLU A 100 16.06 10.24 10.66
CA GLU A 100 15.32 9.78 11.84
C GLU A 100 14.03 10.60 12.06
N THR A 101 14.12 11.95 12.05
CA THR A 101 12.94 12.83 12.14
C THR A 101 11.93 12.54 11.04
N PHE A 102 12.40 12.34 9.81
CA PHE A 102 11.54 12.00 8.69
C PHE A 102 10.81 10.67 8.90
N GLN A 103 11.49 9.64 9.40
CA GLN A 103 10.86 8.33 9.63
C GLN A 103 9.84 8.36 10.76
N HIS A 104 10.10 9.13 11.83
CA HIS A 104 9.09 9.37 12.86
C HIS A 104 7.84 10.04 12.29
N PHE A 105 8.02 11.02 11.40
CA PHE A 105 6.92 11.68 10.71
C PHE A 105 6.12 10.70 9.83
N VAL A 106 6.76 9.79 9.11
CA VAL A 106 6.06 8.75 8.33
C VAL A 106 5.17 7.89 9.25
N LEU A 107 5.68 7.50 10.42
CA LEU A 107 4.89 6.77 11.42
C LEU A 107 3.78 7.63 12.05
N ASP A 108 3.98 8.94 12.23
CA ASP A 108 2.92 9.87 12.67
C ASP A 108 1.74 9.89 11.69
N ILE A 109 2.02 9.93 10.38
CA ILE A 109 0.97 9.88 9.35
C ILE A 109 0.21 8.56 9.42
N TRP A 110 0.91 7.42 9.54
CA TRP A 110 0.27 6.12 9.70
C TRP A 110 -0.64 6.09 10.94
N GLU A 111 -0.13 6.49 12.09
CA GLU A 111 -0.89 6.49 13.33
C GLU A 111 -2.12 7.40 13.24
N HIS A 112 -1.96 8.59 12.67
CA HIS A 112 -3.05 9.52 12.42
C HIS A 112 -4.15 8.91 11.52
N GLN A 113 -3.78 8.27 10.42
CA GLN A 113 -4.74 7.63 9.51
C GLN A 113 -5.48 6.48 10.19
N LEU A 114 -4.75 5.60 10.89
CA LEU A 114 -5.32 4.44 11.59
C LEU A 114 -6.32 4.88 12.67
N GLN A 115 -5.99 5.94 13.41
CA GLN A 115 -6.85 6.49 14.45
C GLN A 115 -8.11 7.14 13.86
N HIS A 116 -7.96 8.02 12.89
CA HIS A 116 -9.09 8.80 12.35
C HIS A 116 -10.05 7.98 11.52
N LYS A 117 -9.59 6.92 10.87
CA LYS A 117 -10.45 6.03 10.06
C LYS A 117 -10.96 4.83 10.84
N GLY A 118 -10.50 4.61 12.08
CA GLY A 118 -10.95 3.52 12.92
C GLY A 118 -10.56 2.15 12.34
N PHE A 119 -9.29 1.95 12.01
CA PHE A 119 -8.76 0.74 11.37
C PHE A 119 -9.16 -0.57 12.08
N SER A 120 -9.25 -0.56 13.40
CA SER A 120 -9.63 -1.72 14.20
C SER A 120 -11.14 -1.94 14.31
N ASN A 121 -11.96 -1.15 13.61
CA ASN A 121 -13.41 -1.33 13.62
C ASN A 121 -13.78 -2.64 12.93
N GLU A 122 -14.79 -3.31 13.47
CA GLU A 122 -15.37 -4.51 12.88
C GLU A 122 -16.15 -4.16 11.59
N ASN A 123 -16.31 -5.14 10.71
CA ASN A 123 -17.08 -5.02 9.47
C ASN A 123 -16.54 -3.98 8.48
N CYS A 124 -15.23 -3.98 8.27
CA CYS A 124 -14.57 -3.04 7.37
C CYS A 124 -13.62 -3.77 6.42
N ILE A 125 -13.61 -3.35 5.16
CA ILE A 125 -12.58 -3.70 4.20
C ILE A 125 -11.56 -2.55 4.18
N ASN A 126 -10.33 -2.82 4.60
CA ASN A 126 -9.26 -1.84 4.63
C ASN A 126 -8.30 -2.08 3.47
N ILE A 127 -8.05 -1.05 2.66
CA ILE A 127 -7.08 -1.07 1.55
C ILE A 127 -5.90 -0.20 1.96
N LEU A 128 -4.74 -0.80 2.16
CA LEU A 128 -3.51 -0.13 2.58
C LEU A 128 -2.54 -0.05 1.40
N GLU A 129 -2.06 1.16 1.10
CA GLU A 129 -0.92 1.33 0.21
C GLU A 129 0.36 1.17 1.04
N ARG A 130 0.93 -0.04 1.02
CA ARG A 130 1.98 -0.59 1.90
C ARG A 130 1.51 -0.81 3.35
N LEU A 131 2.32 -1.52 4.10
CA LEU A 131 2.21 -1.59 5.56
C LEU A 131 3.15 -0.55 6.21
N PRO A 132 2.87 -0.11 7.44
CA PRO A 132 3.86 0.63 8.23
C PRO A 132 5.20 -0.11 8.38
N GLU A 133 5.15 -1.46 8.41
CA GLU A 133 6.32 -2.33 8.40
C GLU A 133 7.22 -2.11 7.18
N ASP A 134 6.66 -1.92 5.98
CA ASP A 134 7.43 -1.68 4.75
C ASP A 134 8.23 -0.38 4.82
N ALA A 135 7.68 0.67 5.46
CA ALA A 135 8.38 1.94 5.66
C ALA A 135 9.66 1.75 6.51
N VAL A 136 9.60 0.91 7.54
CA VAL A 136 10.74 0.68 8.43
C VAL A 136 11.70 -0.34 7.82
N THR A 137 11.23 -1.48 7.35
CA THR A 137 12.09 -2.57 6.89
C THR A 137 12.77 -2.29 5.55
N CYS A 138 12.22 -1.41 4.72
CA CYS A 138 12.81 -1.00 3.45
C CYS A 138 13.56 0.32 3.58
N PHE A 139 12.84 1.41 3.81
CA PHE A 139 13.40 2.76 3.69
C PHE A 139 14.21 3.19 4.93
N THR A 140 13.72 2.89 6.13
CA THR A 140 14.45 3.24 7.37
C THR A 140 15.70 2.41 7.53
N LYS A 141 15.62 1.11 7.20
CA LYS A 141 16.78 0.21 7.26
C LYS A 141 17.91 0.68 6.35
N GLU A 142 17.60 1.14 5.15
CA GLU A 142 18.59 1.71 4.25
C GLU A 142 19.29 2.93 4.86
N SER A 143 18.52 3.90 5.39
CA SER A 143 19.07 5.07 6.07
C SER A 143 19.93 4.69 7.29
N TYR A 144 19.55 3.65 8.04
CA TYR A 144 20.35 3.12 9.15
C TYR A 144 21.65 2.50 8.65
N MET A 145 21.62 1.67 7.62
CA MET A 145 22.83 1.03 7.05
C MET A 145 23.81 2.06 6.44
N ASN A 146 23.28 3.18 5.94
CA ASN A 146 24.08 4.30 5.43
C ASN A 146 24.59 5.24 6.54
N GLY A 147 24.31 4.95 7.81
CA GLY A 147 24.74 5.77 8.97
C GLY A 147 23.98 7.09 9.13
N GLU A 148 22.85 7.27 8.43
CA GLU A 148 21.99 8.45 8.55
C GLU A 148 21.12 8.41 9.81
N ILE A 149 20.93 7.23 10.39
CA ILE A 149 20.17 6.97 11.62
C ILE A 149 21.07 6.24 12.59
N SER A 150 21.10 6.67 13.85
CA SER A 150 21.86 6.01 14.92
C SER A 150 21.24 4.66 15.31
N GLU A 151 22.01 3.79 15.99
CA GLU A 151 21.49 2.54 16.55
C GLU A 151 20.30 2.78 17.49
N LEU A 152 20.41 3.77 18.38
CA LEU A 152 19.33 4.15 19.28
C LEU A 152 18.08 4.65 18.49
N GLY A 153 18.30 5.46 17.45
CA GLY A 153 17.21 5.93 16.57
C GLY A 153 16.52 4.77 15.85
N TRP A 154 17.29 3.81 15.36
CA TRP A 154 16.77 2.58 14.75
C TRP A 154 15.91 1.78 15.73
N ASP A 155 16.38 1.57 16.96
CA ASP A 155 15.63 0.84 18.00
C ASP A 155 14.34 1.57 18.39
N ASN A 156 14.38 2.89 18.56
CA ASN A 156 13.21 3.71 18.86
C ASN A 156 12.14 3.63 17.77
N ILE A 157 12.53 3.69 16.50
CA ILE A 157 11.61 3.57 15.36
C ILE A 157 10.96 2.18 15.32
N ASN A 158 11.75 1.12 15.53
CA ASN A 158 11.22 -0.26 15.55
C ASN A 158 10.28 -0.50 16.73
N GLU A 159 10.59 0.02 17.91
CA GLU A 159 9.70 -0.06 19.09
C GLU A 159 8.37 0.68 18.81
N ARG A 160 8.46 1.87 18.23
CA ARG A 160 7.29 2.64 17.85
C ARG A 160 6.42 1.90 16.83
N LEU A 161 7.00 1.30 15.80
CA LEU A 161 6.29 0.46 14.84
C LEU A 161 5.55 -0.68 15.53
N LYS A 162 6.21 -1.41 16.43
CA LYS A 162 5.58 -2.49 17.21
C LYS A 162 4.38 -1.99 18.01
N ASN A 163 4.51 -0.82 18.63
CA ASN A 163 3.44 -0.22 19.42
C ASN A 163 2.24 0.18 18.54
N ILE A 164 2.47 0.76 17.36
CA ILE A 164 1.42 1.09 16.38
C ILE A 164 0.71 -0.18 15.92
N ASN A 165 1.44 -1.21 15.47
CA ASN A 165 0.86 -2.46 15.01
C ASN A 165 0.02 -3.14 16.10
N LYS A 166 0.51 -3.18 17.33
CA LYS A 166 -0.22 -3.74 18.47
C LYS A 166 -1.48 -2.94 18.82
N LYS A 167 -1.37 -1.60 18.88
CA LYS A 167 -2.47 -0.70 19.25
C LYS A 167 -3.64 -0.77 18.28
N TYR A 168 -3.33 -0.79 16.99
CA TYR A 168 -4.33 -0.75 15.93
C TYR A 168 -4.59 -2.11 15.28
N LYS A 169 -3.91 -3.17 15.72
CA LYS A 169 -4.02 -4.53 15.16
C LYS A 169 -3.72 -4.55 13.65
N VAL A 170 -2.75 -3.74 13.21
CA VAL A 170 -2.29 -3.74 11.82
C VAL A 170 -1.57 -5.06 11.56
N PRO A 171 -1.93 -5.81 10.50
CA PRO A 171 -1.24 -7.05 10.19
C PRO A 171 0.23 -6.78 9.82
N ILE A 172 1.08 -7.77 10.06
CA ILE A 172 2.46 -7.78 9.55
C ILE A 172 2.56 -8.73 8.35
N ASN A 173 3.56 -8.54 7.51
CA ASN A 173 3.73 -9.34 6.28
C ASN A 173 3.69 -10.86 6.53
N SER A 174 4.24 -11.31 7.67
CA SER A 174 4.27 -12.73 8.04
C SER A 174 2.90 -13.33 8.39
N GLU A 175 1.90 -12.51 8.68
CA GLU A 175 0.53 -12.90 9.04
C GLU A 175 -0.43 -12.85 7.85
N CYS A 176 0.04 -12.35 6.71
CA CYS A 176 -0.76 -12.19 5.51
C CYS A 176 -0.57 -13.36 4.54
N LYS A 177 -1.63 -13.74 3.83
CA LYS A 177 -1.47 -14.48 2.59
C LYS A 177 -0.89 -13.57 1.51
N PHE A 178 -0.09 -14.11 0.61
CA PHE A 178 0.61 -13.36 -0.42
C PHE A 178 0.12 -13.74 -1.82
N ALA A 179 0.02 -12.76 -2.71
CA ALA A 179 -0.16 -12.95 -4.13
C ALA A 179 0.72 -11.97 -4.91
N MET A 180 1.38 -12.45 -5.96
CA MET A 180 2.18 -11.63 -6.85
C MET A 180 1.35 -11.24 -8.07
N ILE A 181 1.32 -9.95 -8.40
CA ILE A 181 0.50 -9.39 -9.47
C ILE A 181 1.40 -8.74 -10.51
N ASP A 182 1.33 -9.22 -11.74
CA ASP A 182 2.00 -8.60 -12.88
C ASP A 182 1.25 -7.36 -13.37
N ASN A 183 1.89 -6.20 -13.28
CA ASN A 183 1.35 -4.92 -13.74
C ASN A 183 2.13 -4.33 -14.91
N ASN A 184 2.73 -5.17 -15.76
CA ASN A 184 3.48 -4.71 -16.94
C ASN A 184 2.59 -4.15 -18.04
N ASN A 185 1.54 -4.86 -18.41
CA ASN A 185 0.91 -4.64 -19.70
C ASN A 185 -0.54 -4.16 -19.66
N LYS A 186 -1.31 -4.46 -18.63
CA LYS A 186 -2.72 -4.07 -18.56
C LYS A 186 -3.17 -3.88 -17.11
N LEU A 187 -3.25 -2.64 -16.70
CA LEU A 187 -3.82 -2.24 -15.41
C LEU A 187 -5.18 -2.94 -15.12
N VAL A 188 -6.04 -3.06 -16.15
CA VAL A 188 -7.33 -3.74 -16.08
C VAL A 188 -7.17 -5.17 -15.60
N ASN A 189 -6.27 -5.94 -16.20
CA ASN A 189 -6.05 -7.34 -15.85
C ASN A 189 -5.52 -7.50 -14.42
N ALA A 190 -4.59 -6.65 -14.02
CA ALA A 190 -4.04 -6.66 -12.66
C ALA A 190 -5.12 -6.40 -11.60
N VAL A 191 -6.00 -5.43 -11.85
CA VAL A 191 -7.11 -5.14 -10.93
C VAL A 191 -8.15 -6.26 -10.94
N GLN A 192 -8.48 -6.83 -12.09
CA GLN A 192 -9.39 -7.99 -12.19
C GLN A 192 -8.88 -9.18 -11.39
N GLU A 193 -7.59 -9.51 -11.53
CA GLU A 193 -6.96 -10.58 -10.77
C GLU A 193 -7.05 -10.33 -9.26
N ILE A 194 -6.74 -9.10 -8.81
CA ILE A 194 -6.88 -8.68 -7.41
C ILE A 194 -8.31 -8.87 -6.92
N ILE A 195 -9.30 -8.40 -7.67
CA ILE A 195 -10.71 -8.49 -7.28
C ILE A 195 -11.16 -9.96 -7.19
N ASN A 196 -10.78 -10.81 -8.13
CA ASN A 196 -11.12 -12.24 -8.08
C ASN A 196 -10.51 -12.92 -6.85
N ILE A 197 -9.25 -12.62 -6.51
CA ILE A 197 -8.62 -13.15 -5.29
C ILE A 197 -9.34 -12.63 -4.03
N ILE A 198 -9.77 -11.35 -3.99
CA ILE A 198 -10.52 -10.79 -2.88
C ILE A 198 -11.84 -11.54 -2.67
N ILE A 199 -12.58 -11.84 -3.74
CA ILE A 199 -13.80 -12.63 -3.68
C ILE A 199 -13.56 -14.00 -3.04
N ASP A 200 -12.54 -14.69 -3.54
CA ASP A 200 -12.19 -16.02 -3.02
C ASP A 200 -11.71 -15.96 -1.57
N ASP A 201 -10.94 -14.96 -1.20
CA ASP A 201 -10.48 -14.77 0.17
C ASP A 201 -11.65 -14.53 1.13
N ILE A 202 -12.59 -13.66 0.78
CA ILE A 202 -13.77 -13.39 1.61
C ILE A 202 -14.60 -14.67 1.78
N LYS A 203 -14.84 -15.44 0.72
CA LYS A 203 -15.55 -16.73 0.78
C LYS A 203 -14.86 -17.73 1.70
N ASN A 204 -13.53 -17.75 1.68
CA ASN A 204 -12.71 -18.68 2.46
C ASN A 204 -12.31 -18.17 3.86
N GLY A 205 -12.84 -17.00 4.28
CA GLY A 205 -12.58 -16.42 5.62
C GLY A 205 -11.15 -15.94 5.82
N VAL A 206 -10.42 -15.64 4.75
CA VAL A 206 -9.10 -15.01 4.81
C VAL A 206 -9.26 -13.58 5.32
N LYS A 207 -8.40 -13.16 6.25
CA LYS A 207 -8.50 -11.83 6.88
C LYS A 207 -7.50 -10.82 6.34
N ASN A 208 -6.34 -11.28 5.88
CA ASN A 208 -5.25 -10.40 5.48
C ASN A 208 -4.61 -10.92 4.19
N ARG A 209 -4.50 -10.06 3.18
CA ARG A 209 -3.86 -10.36 1.90
C ARG A 209 -2.88 -9.26 1.51
N VAL A 210 -1.67 -9.65 1.12
CA VAL A 210 -0.68 -8.77 0.50
C VAL A 210 -0.61 -9.07 -0.99
N PHE A 211 -0.81 -8.04 -1.80
CA PHE A 211 -0.59 -8.06 -3.25
C PHE A 211 0.74 -7.37 -3.55
N GLY A 212 1.73 -8.15 -3.94
CA GLY A 212 3.03 -7.66 -4.37
C GLY A 212 3.02 -7.32 -5.86
N LEU A 213 3.09 -6.04 -6.21
CA LEU A 213 3.11 -5.61 -7.60
C LEU A 213 4.50 -5.72 -8.19
N ILE A 214 4.59 -6.35 -9.35
CA ILE A 214 5.82 -6.42 -10.15
C ILE A 214 5.65 -5.71 -11.49
N VAL A 215 6.73 -5.10 -11.94
CA VAL A 215 6.86 -4.44 -13.24
C VAL A 215 8.29 -4.66 -13.71
N ASP A 216 8.50 -4.89 -15.00
CA ASP A 216 9.86 -5.01 -15.54
C ASP A 216 10.63 -3.67 -15.45
N ASP A 217 11.96 -3.76 -15.46
CA ASP A 217 12.83 -2.61 -15.23
C ASP A 217 12.63 -1.48 -16.26
N ASN A 218 12.32 -1.82 -17.52
CA ASN A 218 12.13 -0.81 -18.57
C ASN A 218 10.82 -0.03 -18.35
N GLU A 219 9.73 -0.74 -18.08
CA GLU A 219 8.43 -0.12 -17.79
C GLU A 219 8.47 0.66 -16.49
N TYR A 220 9.14 0.14 -15.48
CA TYR A 220 9.39 0.79 -14.21
C TYR A 220 10.07 2.17 -14.38
N MET A 221 11.19 2.21 -15.10
CA MET A 221 11.94 3.45 -15.36
C MET A 221 11.12 4.45 -16.16
N LYS A 222 10.41 3.99 -17.19
CA LYS A 222 9.51 4.82 -17.98
C LYS A 222 8.44 5.48 -17.12
N ARG A 223 7.83 4.76 -16.18
CA ARG A 223 6.80 5.29 -15.28
C ARG A 223 7.35 6.33 -14.31
N ILE A 224 8.56 6.14 -13.77
CA ILE A 224 9.22 7.14 -12.91
C ILE A 224 9.48 8.43 -13.67
N ILE A 225 10.08 8.34 -14.86
CA ILE A 225 10.40 9.51 -15.70
C ILE A 225 9.12 10.24 -16.11
N THR A 226 8.09 9.51 -16.56
CA THR A 226 6.81 10.10 -17.00
C THR A 226 6.07 10.79 -15.85
N ARG A 227 6.21 10.31 -14.62
CA ARG A 227 5.60 10.93 -13.44
C ARG A 227 6.21 12.28 -13.09
N GLY A 228 7.49 12.51 -13.44
CA GLY A 228 8.15 13.80 -13.39
C GLY A 228 8.29 14.42 -12.01
N ARG A 229 8.40 13.62 -10.93
CA ARG A 229 8.68 14.15 -9.59
C ARG A 229 10.15 14.48 -9.47
N ASP A 230 10.48 15.77 -9.25
CA ASP A 230 11.87 16.23 -9.11
C ASP A 230 12.66 15.45 -8.05
N SER A 231 12.02 15.13 -6.93
CA SER A 231 12.59 14.30 -5.86
C SER A 231 12.95 12.88 -6.29
N GLU A 232 12.29 12.34 -7.31
CA GLU A 232 12.54 10.99 -7.85
C GLU A 232 13.55 11.01 -8.98
N ILE A 233 13.51 12.04 -9.85
CA ILE A 233 14.42 12.20 -10.98
C ILE A 233 15.84 12.53 -10.52
N ASN A 234 15.96 13.34 -9.46
CA ASN A 234 17.26 13.78 -8.92
C ASN A 234 17.89 12.73 -7.97
N ASN A 235 17.13 11.77 -7.47
CA ASN A 235 17.68 10.64 -6.74
C ASN A 235 18.32 9.67 -7.73
N LYS A 236 19.57 9.30 -7.43
CA LYS A 236 20.35 8.39 -8.26
C LYS A 236 19.56 7.13 -8.57
N MET A 237 19.49 6.72 -9.84
CA MET A 237 18.81 5.51 -10.33
C MET A 237 19.13 4.25 -9.52
N ASP A 238 20.29 4.20 -8.89
CA ASP A 238 20.76 3.10 -8.04
C ASP A 238 19.86 2.85 -6.82
N ILE A 239 19.26 3.91 -6.23
CA ILE A 239 18.36 3.79 -5.08
C ILE A 239 17.08 3.02 -5.47
N TYR A 240 16.53 3.31 -6.65
CA TYR A 240 15.31 2.64 -7.11
C TYR A 240 15.55 1.18 -7.49
N LYS A 241 16.72 0.86 -8.03
CA LYS A 241 17.13 -0.51 -8.28
C LYS A 241 17.20 -1.29 -6.97
N HIS A 242 17.78 -0.70 -5.93
CA HIS A 242 17.86 -1.30 -4.60
C HIS A 242 16.47 -1.59 -4.00
N TYR A 243 15.50 -0.66 -4.15
CA TYR A 243 14.13 -0.92 -3.71
C TYR A 243 13.46 -2.05 -4.49
N ASN A 244 13.73 -2.14 -5.79
CA ASN A 244 13.19 -3.22 -6.62
C ASN A 244 13.75 -4.58 -6.20
N GLU A 245 15.05 -4.66 -5.91
CA GLU A 245 15.72 -5.85 -5.36
C GLU A 245 15.14 -6.23 -3.99
N PHE A 246 14.95 -5.25 -3.08
CA PHE A 246 14.34 -5.48 -1.77
C PHE A 246 12.94 -6.11 -1.89
N TYR A 247 12.08 -5.57 -2.74
CA TYR A 247 10.74 -6.11 -2.92
C TYR A 247 10.76 -7.48 -3.59
N SER A 248 11.67 -7.74 -4.51
CA SER A 248 11.87 -9.06 -5.10
C SER A 248 12.25 -10.10 -4.04
N ASP A 249 13.18 -9.76 -3.15
CA ASP A 249 13.57 -10.61 -2.03
C ASP A 249 12.45 -10.85 -1.02
N LEU A 250 11.67 -9.81 -0.71
CA LEU A 250 10.49 -9.91 0.14
C LEU A 250 9.46 -10.87 -0.46
N TYR A 251 9.17 -10.74 -1.75
CA TYR A 251 8.19 -11.57 -2.45
C TYR A 251 8.63 -13.04 -2.50
N ASN A 252 9.91 -13.29 -2.76
CA ASN A 252 10.45 -14.64 -2.70
C ASN A 252 10.23 -15.27 -1.31
N LYS A 253 10.50 -14.53 -0.23
CA LYS A 253 10.29 -15.02 1.14
C LYS A 253 8.81 -15.27 1.48
N LEU A 254 7.89 -14.48 0.92
CA LEU A 254 6.46 -14.61 1.17
C LEU A 254 5.81 -15.70 0.33
N SER A 255 6.31 -15.96 -0.89
CA SER A 255 5.79 -16.98 -1.81
C SER A 255 6.06 -18.42 -1.36
N PHE A 256 7.03 -18.64 -0.47
CA PHE A 256 7.37 -19.96 0.08
C PHE A 256 6.63 -20.31 1.39
N LYS A 257 5.67 -19.49 1.82
CA LYS A 257 4.77 -19.74 2.97
C LYS A 257 3.39 -20.18 2.52
#